data_a0316bc64760714ff28a65f260d46988
#
_entry.id   a0316bc64760714ff28a65f260d46988
#
_cell.length_a   1.000
_cell.length_b   1.000
_cell.length_c   1.000
_cell.angle_alpha   90.00
_cell.angle_beta   90.00
_cell.angle_gamma   90.00
#
_symmetry.space_group_name_H-M   'P 1'
#
loop_
_entity.id
_entity.type
_entity.pdbx_description
1 polymer ?
#
loop_
_entity_poly.entity_id
_entity_poly.type
_entity_poly.pdbx_seq_one_letter_code
_entity_poly.pdbx_strand_id
1 'polypeptide(L)'
;MARIAVIGAGMGAMAAAARLAVAGHRVAVYERNGTYGGAVRRFERAGFGFDTGPGLLHLPAVYRDLFVKTGREPLESVLELSQVDPAARHVFADGTAVSLPNASRAGVLAALDGVLGAGAGERWSDFLGRAREAWDRTRRPLLEEPLWPDWQVLGRDPYPALPKRGLFGRRRPAADGTLAEVARRELKDPRLTALLESCAVAYGFDPRTAPASAAILPYMEQTFGSWYPRGGIRALADALYERCLARKVEFTFGAEVTRIIEADGRAAGVELRDGSCAEADTVVAGIAPDLLTALLKGTEPWGADDVRPAADERRRVPGRFTVALALRGPRPADAAHRTVVHAADPAAELAAVFGAGPGTLCDRPTVTVLRPDDPESRPDDDHEAVTLSAAVAPYGDLARSPATAGSGAPAVSADPRSGAHEAAVEETAALAAAADRLIEAAGAAIPGLRERVLWRAVLPPAEGESVPGPALAGAGGGFLRPANRTRIPGLYAVGGWTHPGGGLAHAGMSGALVAGLIVNGDDWRGSQ
;
A
#
# COMPACT_ATOMS: atom_id res chain seq x y z
N MET A 1 -13.29 -17.56 25.29
CA MET A 1 -12.44 -16.36 25.59
C MET A 1 -11.00 -16.83 25.58
N ALA A 2 -10.20 -16.39 24.62
CA ALA A 2 -8.79 -16.80 24.47
C ALA A 2 -7.87 -15.59 24.72
N ARG A 3 -6.62 -15.87 25.09
CA ARG A 3 -5.52 -14.90 25.12
C ARG A 3 -4.87 -14.88 23.73
N ILE A 4 -4.78 -13.72 23.11
CA ILE A 4 -4.23 -13.56 21.78
C ILE A 4 -3.04 -12.62 21.83
N ALA A 5 -1.87 -13.10 21.39
CA ALA A 5 -0.68 -12.27 21.18
C ALA A 5 -0.62 -11.84 19.70
N VAL A 6 -0.50 -10.53 19.47
CA VAL A 6 -0.37 -9.95 18.13
C VAL A 6 1.05 -9.39 17.99
N ILE A 7 1.76 -9.82 16.95
CA ILE A 7 3.12 -9.36 16.64
C ILE A 7 3.04 -8.23 15.61
N GLY A 8 3.47 -7.04 16.01
CA GLY A 8 3.44 -5.83 15.20
C GLY A 8 2.12 -5.04 15.34
N ALA A 9 2.23 -3.71 15.30
CA ALA A 9 1.10 -2.78 15.39
C ALA A 9 0.80 -2.10 14.05
N GLY A 10 0.91 -2.81 12.92
CA GLY A 10 0.51 -2.33 11.61
C GLY A 10 -1.02 -2.28 11.44
N MET A 11 -1.51 -1.59 10.40
CA MET A 11 -2.95 -1.37 10.16
C MET A 11 -3.76 -2.67 10.15
N GLY A 12 -3.26 -3.74 9.52
CA GLY A 12 -3.95 -5.04 9.49
C GLY A 12 -3.98 -5.73 10.86
N ALA A 13 -2.89 -5.67 11.61
CA ALA A 13 -2.78 -6.21 12.95
C ALA A 13 -3.73 -5.50 13.94
N MET A 14 -3.77 -4.17 13.90
CA MET A 14 -4.69 -3.38 14.71
C MET A 14 -6.16 -3.63 14.32
N ALA A 15 -6.45 -3.79 13.02
CA ALA A 15 -7.80 -4.14 12.56
C ALA A 15 -8.25 -5.50 13.08
N ALA A 16 -7.37 -6.51 13.08
CA ALA A 16 -7.62 -7.81 13.69
C ALA A 16 -7.81 -7.68 15.21
N ALA A 17 -6.92 -6.97 15.90
CA ALA A 17 -6.96 -6.79 17.35
C ALA A 17 -8.28 -6.15 17.82
N ALA A 18 -8.73 -5.09 17.16
CA ALA A 18 -10.00 -4.44 17.49
C ALA A 18 -11.21 -5.40 17.34
N ARG A 19 -11.25 -6.18 16.26
CA ARG A 19 -12.33 -7.14 15.98
C ARG A 19 -12.31 -8.32 16.97
N LEU A 20 -11.14 -8.84 17.29
CA LEU A 20 -10.96 -9.94 18.24
C LEU A 20 -11.33 -9.52 19.67
N ALA A 21 -10.98 -8.30 20.07
CA ALA A 21 -11.37 -7.75 21.37
C ALA A 21 -12.90 -7.61 21.51
N VAL A 22 -13.59 -7.16 20.45
CA VAL A 22 -15.07 -7.10 20.42
C VAL A 22 -15.69 -8.50 20.47
N ALA A 23 -15.03 -9.51 19.91
CA ALA A 23 -15.46 -10.91 20.00
C ALA A 23 -15.23 -11.53 21.39
N GLY A 24 -14.68 -10.76 22.35
CA GLY A 24 -14.52 -11.16 23.76
C GLY A 24 -13.18 -11.83 24.07
N HIS A 25 -12.20 -11.76 23.18
CA HIS A 25 -10.83 -12.22 23.45
C HIS A 25 -10.01 -11.18 24.22
N ARG A 26 -8.99 -11.63 24.97
CA ARG A 26 -7.97 -10.76 25.56
C ARG A 26 -6.86 -10.61 24.52
N VAL A 27 -6.57 -9.39 24.08
CA VAL A 27 -5.63 -9.12 23.00
C VAL A 27 -4.50 -8.25 23.50
N ALA A 28 -3.25 -8.71 23.34
CA ALA A 28 -2.03 -7.97 23.62
C ALA A 28 -1.20 -7.83 22.32
N VAL A 29 -0.80 -6.61 21.98
CA VAL A 29 -0.01 -6.27 20.80
C VAL A 29 1.41 -5.93 21.24
N TYR A 30 2.41 -6.57 20.62
CA TYR A 30 3.84 -6.35 20.84
C TYR A 30 4.45 -5.72 19.60
N GLU A 31 4.90 -4.47 19.73
CA GLU A 31 5.48 -3.68 18.64
C GLU A 31 6.93 -3.34 18.95
N ARG A 32 7.85 -3.65 18.04
CA ARG A 32 9.28 -3.38 18.22
C ARG A 32 9.65 -1.90 18.21
N ASN A 33 8.88 -1.08 17.49
CA ASN A 33 9.08 0.36 17.42
C ASN A 33 8.37 1.08 18.58
N GLY A 34 8.66 2.38 18.73
CA GLY A 34 8.02 3.23 19.75
C GLY A 34 6.60 3.68 19.37
N THR A 35 6.07 3.28 18.20
CA THR A 35 4.78 3.74 17.71
C THR A 35 4.08 2.67 16.86
N TYR A 36 2.79 2.87 16.64
CA TYR A 36 1.90 2.03 15.82
C TYR A 36 1.76 2.55 14.38
N GLY A 37 0.99 1.82 13.54
CA GLY A 37 0.65 2.19 12.16
C GLY A 37 1.44 1.41 11.10
N GLY A 38 2.58 0.82 11.45
CA GLY A 38 3.43 0.10 10.50
C GLY A 38 3.99 1.04 9.44
N ALA A 39 3.59 0.86 8.16
CA ALA A 39 3.99 1.73 7.05
C ALA A 39 3.21 3.07 7.00
N VAL A 40 2.21 3.25 7.87
CA VAL A 40 1.48 4.52 8.01
C VAL A 40 2.17 5.36 9.07
N ARG A 41 3.06 6.24 8.62
CA ARG A 41 3.88 7.09 9.49
C ARG A 41 3.78 8.55 9.06
N ARG A 42 4.20 9.44 9.95
CA ARG A 42 4.25 10.88 9.72
C ARG A 42 5.63 11.41 10.11
N PHE A 43 6.22 12.23 9.25
CA PHE A 43 7.39 13.02 9.54
C PHE A 43 6.97 14.44 9.88
N GLU A 44 7.48 14.99 10.99
CA GLU A 44 7.17 16.36 11.43
C GLU A 44 8.44 17.14 11.67
N ARG A 45 8.45 18.39 11.18
CA ARG A 45 9.56 19.33 11.39
C ARG A 45 9.10 20.76 11.25
N ALA A 46 9.41 21.60 12.24
CA ALA A 46 9.15 23.05 12.24
C ALA A 46 7.68 23.41 11.90
N GLY A 47 6.72 22.69 12.47
CA GLY A 47 5.28 22.90 12.25
C GLY A 47 4.73 22.32 10.93
N PHE A 48 5.57 21.69 10.12
CA PHE A 48 5.12 20.95 8.94
C PHE A 48 4.97 19.47 9.25
N GLY A 49 3.95 18.83 8.66
CA GLY A 49 3.68 17.39 8.77
C GLY A 49 3.52 16.73 7.40
N PHE A 50 4.13 15.56 7.23
CA PHE A 50 4.18 14.82 5.98
C PHE A 50 3.88 13.34 6.21
N ASP A 51 2.91 12.77 5.49
CA ASP A 51 2.77 11.32 5.45
C ASP A 51 3.94 10.69 4.68
N THR A 52 4.62 9.71 5.28
CA THR A 52 5.76 9.02 4.66
C THR A 52 5.36 7.72 3.97
N GLY A 53 4.14 7.24 4.24
CA GLY A 53 3.52 6.07 3.62
C GLY A 53 2.53 6.42 2.49
N PRO A 54 1.37 5.72 2.43
CA PRO A 54 0.30 6.06 1.50
C PRO A 54 -0.25 7.45 1.81
N GLY A 55 -0.51 8.26 0.78
CA GLY A 55 -1.04 9.62 0.95
C GLY A 55 -2.55 9.75 0.75
N LEU A 56 -3.21 8.69 0.26
CA LEU A 56 -4.65 8.66 0.00
C LEU A 56 -5.26 7.32 0.43
N LEU A 57 -6.51 7.37 0.84
CA LEU A 57 -7.32 6.18 1.13
C LEU A 57 -8.20 5.86 -0.07
N HIS A 58 -8.07 4.66 -0.61
CA HIS A 58 -9.01 4.07 -1.56
C HIS A 58 -9.85 3.01 -0.85
N LEU A 59 -11.08 2.79 -1.32
CA LEU A 59 -12.02 1.81 -0.75
C LEU A 59 -12.27 2.02 0.76
N PRO A 60 -12.76 3.21 1.19
CA PRO A 60 -12.97 3.53 2.62
C PRO A 60 -14.01 2.62 3.30
N ALA A 61 -14.82 1.90 2.52
CA ALA A 61 -15.83 0.96 3.02
C ALA A 61 -15.26 -0.06 4.02
N VAL A 62 -13.99 -0.47 3.85
CA VAL A 62 -13.33 -1.42 4.75
C VAL A 62 -13.19 -0.88 6.17
N TYR A 63 -12.76 0.38 6.29
CA TYR A 63 -12.62 1.02 7.61
C TYR A 63 -13.97 1.47 8.16
N ARG A 64 -14.92 1.91 7.32
CA ARG A 64 -16.30 2.16 7.73
C ARG A 64 -16.93 0.92 8.37
N ASP A 65 -16.79 -0.25 7.74
CA ASP A 65 -17.25 -1.52 8.30
C ASP A 65 -16.53 -1.86 9.61
N LEU A 66 -15.22 -1.66 9.68
CA LEU A 66 -14.45 -1.90 10.90
C LEU A 66 -14.99 -1.05 12.07
N PHE A 67 -15.20 0.25 11.87
CA PHE A 67 -15.66 1.15 12.94
C PHE A 67 -17.08 0.81 13.39
N VAL A 68 -17.99 0.52 12.45
CA VAL A 68 -19.35 0.06 12.78
C VAL A 68 -19.33 -1.25 13.55
N LYS A 69 -18.54 -2.24 13.08
CA LYS A 69 -18.45 -3.57 13.71
C LYS A 69 -17.76 -3.55 15.08
N THR A 70 -16.85 -2.61 15.30
CA THR A 70 -16.08 -2.53 16.54
C THR A 70 -16.55 -1.44 17.50
N GLY A 71 -17.39 -0.50 17.09
CA GLY A 71 -17.83 0.62 17.91
C GLY A 71 -19.30 0.97 17.81
N ARG A 72 -20.00 0.49 16.79
CA ARG A 72 -21.35 0.91 16.38
C ARG A 72 -21.41 2.40 16.02
N GLU A 73 -20.28 2.97 15.63
CA GLU A 73 -20.12 4.37 15.24
C GLU A 73 -19.56 4.41 13.81
N PRO A 74 -20.02 5.34 12.95
CA PRO A 74 -19.43 5.54 11.65
C PRO A 74 -17.99 6.07 11.76
N LEU A 75 -17.14 5.76 10.79
CA LEU A 75 -15.76 6.27 10.71
C LEU A 75 -15.73 7.80 10.77
N GLU A 76 -16.68 8.44 10.10
CA GLU A 76 -16.79 9.90 9.98
C GLU A 76 -17.15 10.60 11.29
N SER A 77 -17.54 9.88 12.34
CA SER A 77 -17.72 10.46 13.69
C SER A 77 -16.40 10.72 14.42
N VAL A 78 -15.31 10.08 13.99
CA VAL A 78 -13.99 10.15 14.64
C VAL A 78 -12.89 10.64 13.72
N LEU A 79 -13.16 10.73 12.41
CA LEU A 79 -12.19 11.12 11.38
C LEU A 79 -12.89 11.91 10.28
N GLU A 80 -12.50 13.17 10.08
CA GLU A 80 -12.97 13.95 8.96
C GLU A 80 -12.35 13.39 7.67
N LEU A 81 -13.20 12.83 6.79
CA LEU A 81 -12.79 12.18 5.55
C LEU A 81 -13.35 12.93 4.36
N SER A 82 -12.51 13.59 3.59
CA SER A 82 -12.88 14.36 2.41
C SER A 82 -12.56 13.61 1.12
N GLN A 83 -13.41 13.79 0.12
CA GLN A 83 -13.16 13.28 -1.22
C GLN A 83 -12.27 14.28 -1.98
N VAL A 84 -11.18 13.78 -2.54
CA VAL A 84 -10.20 14.60 -3.27
C VAL A 84 -10.66 14.76 -4.72
N ASP A 85 -10.92 15.98 -5.17
CA ASP A 85 -11.30 16.27 -6.56
C ASP A 85 -10.44 17.42 -7.13
N PRO A 86 -9.75 17.21 -8.28
CA PRO A 86 -9.66 15.98 -9.07
C PRO A 86 -8.94 14.86 -8.31
N ALA A 87 -9.28 13.59 -8.60
CA ALA A 87 -8.61 12.41 -8.01
C ALA A 87 -7.10 12.43 -8.27
N ALA A 88 -6.71 12.90 -9.46
CA ALA A 88 -5.33 13.20 -9.82
C ALA A 88 -5.28 14.13 -11.02
N ARG A 89 -4.24 14.96 -11.09
CA ARG A 89 -3.77 15.63 -12.28
C ARG A 89 -2.59 14.84 -12.84
N HIS A 90 -2.56 14.57 -14.13
CA HIS A 90 -1.45 13.91 -14.82
C HIS A 90 -0.76 14.90 -15.75
N VAL A 91 0.57 14.95 -15.69
CA VAL A 91 1.42 15.75 -16.58
C VAL A 91 2.32 14.79 -17.34
N PHE A 92 2.14 14.71 -18.66
CA PHE A 92 2.89 13.80 -19.52
C PHE A 92 4.20 14.41 -20.02
N ALA A 93 5.08 13.56 -20.54
CA ALA A 93 6.40 13.97 -21.02
C ALA A 93 6.36 14.99 -22.18
N ASP A 94 5.27 15.00 -22.96
CA ASP A 94 5.04 15.97 -24.04
C ASP A 94 4.49 17.32 -23.56
N GLY A 95 4.37 17.50 -22.24
CA GLY A 95 3.79 18.70 -21.62
C GLY A 95 2.26 18.71 -21.55
N THR A 96 1.57 17.75 -22.14
CA THR A 96 0.11 17.61 -22.03
C THR A 96 -0.27 17.34 -20.57
N ALA A 97 -1.33 17.98 -20.10
CA ALA A 97 -1.83 17.76 -18.73
C ALA A 97 -3.33 17.52 -18.73
N VAL A 98 -3.79 16.55 -17.94
CA VAL A 98 -5.20 16.21 -17.75
C VAL A 98 -5.52 16.05 -16.27
N SER A 99 -6.64 16.63 -15.83
CA SER A 99 -7.18 16.42 -14.48
C SER A 99 -8.34 15.43 -14.58
N LEU A 100 -8.26 14.36 -13.82
CA LEU A 100 -9.27 13.30 -13.80
C LEU A 100 -10.22 13.52 -12.61
N PRO A 101 -11.51 13.83 -12.86
CA PRO A 101 -12.50 13.99 -11.80
C PRO A 101 -12.64 12.73 -10.97
N ASN A 102 -12.86 12.91 -9.66
CA ASN A 102 -12.97 11.81 -8.74
C ASN A 102 -14.33 11.11 -8.86
N ALA A 103 -14.32 9.77 -8.86
CA ALA A 103 -15.50 8.90 -8.90
C ALA A 103 -16.53 9.26 -9.99
N SER A 104 -16.08 9.87 -11.08
CA SER A 104 -16.94 10.33 -12.18
C SER A 104 -16.54 9.72 -13.52
N ARG A 105 -17.18 8.61 -13.91
CA ARG A 105 -16.89 7.95 -15.20
C ARG A 105 -17.08 8.87 -16.40
N ALA A 106 -18.20 9.59 -16.44
CA ALA A 106 -18.50 10.53 -17.53
C ALA A 106 -17.53 11.72 -17.54
N GLY A 107 -17.16 12.23 -16.36
CA GLY A 107 -16.19 13.31 -16.24
C GLY A 107 -14.81 12.92 -16.71
N VAL A 108 -14.34 11.71 -16.36
CA VAL A 108 -13.05 11.18 -16.83
C VAL A 108 -13.05 10.99 -18.34
N LEU A 109 -14.13 10.42 -18.92
CA LEU A 109 -14.26 10.28 -20.37
C LEU A 109 -14.15 11.64 -21.07
N ALA A 110 -14.92 12.63 -20.63
CA ALA A 110 -14.90 13.98 -21.19
C ALA A 110 -13.53 14.66 -21.03
N ALA A 111 -12.87 14.53 -19.88
CA ALA A 111 -11.55 15.09 -19.63
C ALA A 111 -10.48 14.49 -20.57
N LEU A 112 -10.50 13.17 -20.75
CA LEU A 112 -9.57 12.48 -21.65
C LEU A 112 -9.82 12.85 -23.11
N ASP A 113 -11.07 12.89 -23.58
CA ASP A 113 -11.40 13.29 -24.95
C ASP A 113 -11.02 14.74 -25.22
N GLY A 114 -11.27 15.64 -24.26
CA GLY A 114 -10.94 17.05 -24.38
C GLY A 114 -9.45 17.36 -24.51
N VAL A 115 -8.60 16.54 -23.88
CA VAL A 115 -7.14 16.78 -23.82
C VAL A 115 -6.38 15.87 -24.79
N LEU A 116 -6.73 14.57 -24.85
CA LEU A 116 -5.99 13.56 -25.62
C LEU A 116 -6.58 13.33 -27.02
N GLY A 117 -7.75 13.94 -27.31
CA GLY A 117 -8.46 13.83 -28.57
C GLY A 117 -9.58 12.80 -28.53
N ALA A 118 -10.54 12.97 -29.45
CA ALA A 118 -11.75 12.17 -29.52
C ALA A 118 -11.49 10.66 -29.53
N GLY A 119 -12.25 9.92 -28.72
CA GLY A 119 -12.15 8.47 -28.54
C GLY A 119 -11.08 8.01 -27.54
N ALA A 120 -10.32 8.91 -26.93
CA ALA A 120 -9.39 8.55 -25.85
C ALA A 120 -10.16 8.13 -24.60
N GLY A 121 -11.19 8.90 -24.23
CA GLY A 121 -12.07 8.59 -23.12
C GLY A 121 -12.87 7.32 -23.33
N GLU A 122 -13.34 7.05 -24.55
CA GLU A 122 -14.04 5.80 -24.89
C GLU A 122 -13.12 4.59 -24.70
N ARG A 123 -11.89 4.63 -25.25
CA ARG A 123 -10.90 3.54 -25.07
C ARG A 123 -10.62 3.26 -23.60
N TRP A 124 -10.43 4.31 -22.79
CA TRP A 124 -10.24 4.18 -21.36
C TRP A 124 -11.46 3.59 -20.65
N SER A 125 -12.67 4.08 -21.00
CA SER A 125 -13.93 3.59 -20.44
C SER A 125 -14.19 2.13 -20.77
N ASP A 126 -13.90 1.69 -21.99
CA ASP A 126 -14.01 0.30 -22.43
C ASP A 126 -13.02 -0.62 -21.73
N PHE A 127 -11.78 -0.15 -21.57
CA PHE A 127 -10.75 -0.84 -20.77
C PHE A 127 -11.22 -1.05 -19.32
N LEU A 128 -11.71 0.02 -18.65
CA LEU A 128 -12.26 -0.09 -17.30
C LEU A 128 -13.53 -0.95 -17.21
N GLY A 129 -14.32 -1.03 -18.27
CA GLY A 129 -15.46 -1.95 -18.35
C GLY A 129 -15.00 -3.41 -18.24
N ARG A 130 -13.92 -3.77 -18.92
CA ARG A 130 -13.31 -5.12 -18.81
C ARG A 130 -12.63 -5.35 -17.46
N ALA A 131 -11.99 -4.33 -16.92
CA ALA A 131 -11.41 -4.38 -15.56
C ALA A 131 -12.51 -4.63 -14.51
N ARG A 132 -13.68 -4.02 -14.67
CA ARG A 132 -14.86 -4.29 -13.84
C ARG A 132 -15.27 -5.75 -13.90
N GLU A 133 -15.33 -6.36 -15.10
CA GLU A 133 -15.68 -7.78 -15.21
C GLU A 133 -14.66 -8.67 -14.47
N ALA A 134 -13.36 -8.34 -14.53
CA ALA A 134 -12.33 -9.03 -13.77
C ALA A 134 -12.53 -8.85 -12.26
N TRP A 135 -12.83 -7.62 -11.81
CA TRP A 135 -13.15 -7.31 -10.42
C TRP A 135 -14.36 -8.09 -9.92
N ASP A 136 -15.48 -8.09 -10.65
CA ASP A 136 -16.71 -8.77 -10.25
C ASP A 136 -16.50 -10.28 -10.07
N ARG A 137 -15.56 -10.89 -10.83
CA ARG A 137 -15.20 -12.31 -10.73
C ARG A 137 -14.25 -12.62 -9.56
N THR A 138 -13.42 -11.66 -9.15
CA THR A 138 -12.32 -11.91 -8.21
C THR A 138 -12.44 -11.16 -6.89
N ARG A 139 -13.28 -10.14 -6.81
CA ARG A 139 -13.47 -9.36 -5.57
C ARG A 139 -13.70 -10.26 -4.37
N ARG A 140 -14.62 -11.20 -4.47
CA ARG A 140 -14.98 -12.05 -3.36
C ARG A 140 -13.82 -12.97 -2.96
N PRO A 141 -13.26 -13.82 -3.83
CA PRO A 141 -12.18 -14.74 -3.45
C PRO A 141 -10.84 -14.06 -3.15
N LEU A 142 -10.60 -12.82 -3.64
CA LEU A 142 -9.35 -12.10 -3.40
C LEU A 142 -9.41 -11.02 -2.33
N LEU A 143 -10.61 -10.62 -1.85
CA LEU A 143 -10.73 -9.56 -0.88
C LEU A 143 -11.62 -9.92 0.31
N GLU A 144 -12.72 -10.65 0.08
CA GLU A 144 -13.79 -10.84 1.07
C GLU A 144 -13.78 -12.24 1.72
N GLU A 145 -13.02 -13.18 1.18
CA GLU A 145 -12.92 -14.56 1.66
C GLU A 145 -11.49 -14.92 2.02
N PRO A 146 -11.25 -15.83 2.98
CA PRO A 146 -9.93 -16.42 3.18
C PRO A 146 -9.45 -17.11 1.91
N LEU A 147 -8.15 -17.12 1.66
CA LEU A 147 -7.61 -17.86 0.51
C LEU A 147 -7.90 -19.35 0.67
N TRP A 148 -8.50 -19.94 -0.35
CA TRP A 148 -8.97 -21.32 -0.35
C TRP A 148 -7.84 -22.31 -0.64
N PRO A 149 -7.96 -23.57 -0.20
CA PRO A 149 -7.00 -24.63 -0.55
C PRO A 149 -6.90 -24.88 -2.06
N ASP A 150 -8.00 -24.69 -2.81
CA ASP A 150 -8.07 -24.82 -4.27
C ASP A 150 -7.79 -23.50 -5.01
N TRP A 151 -6.89 -22.71 -4.46
CA TRP A 151 -6.47 -21.40 -5.01
C TRP A 151 -6.04 -21.44 -6.48
N GLN A 152 -5.73 -22.62 -7.03
CA GLN A 152 -5.29 -22.81 -8.41
C GLN A 152 -6.29 -22.25 -9.43
N VAL A 153 -7.56 -22.16 -9.08
CA VAL A 153 -8.60 -21.54 -9.92
C VAL A 153 -8.30 -20.04 -10.16
N LEU A 154 -7.64 -19.37 -9.21
CA LEU A 154 -7.19 -18.01 -9.32
C LEU A 154 -5.89 -17.85 -10.12
N GLY A 155 -5.25 -18.94 -10.51
CA GLY A 155 -4.10 -18.93 -11.41
C GLY A 155 -4.45 -18.52 -12.83
N ARG A 156 -5.74 -18.53 -13.21
CA ARG A 156 -6.22 -18.03 -14.50
C ARG A 156 -6.53 -16.56 -14.43
N ASP A 157 -6.11 -15.81 -15.46
CA ASP A 157 -6.42 -14.39 -15.55
C ASP A 157 -7.90 -14.16 -15.83
N PRO A 158 -8.62 -13.43 -14.96
CA PRO A 158 -10.04 -13.14 -15.13
C PRO A 158 -10.32 -12.03 -16.15
N TYR A 159 -9.29 -11.28 -16.61
CA TYR A 159 -9.46 -10.19 -17.54
C TYR A 159 -9.97 -10.70 -18.89
N PRO A 160 -11.10 -10.14 -19.43
CA PRO A 160 -11.71 -10.67 -20.62
C PRO A 160 -10.82 -10.53 -21.85
N ALA A 161 -10.67 -11.62 -22.61
CA ALA A 161 -10.01 -11.56 -23.90
C ALA A 161 -10.84 -10.74 -24.90
N LEU A 162 -10.19 -9.86 -25.67
CA LEU A 162 -10.86 -9.18 -26.77
C LEU A 162 -11.36 -10.20 -27.82
N PRO A 163 -12.59 -10.05 -28.33
CA PRO A 163 -13.07 -10.88 -29.41
C PRO A 163 -12.16 -10.71 -30.63
N LYS A 164 -11.59 -11.80 -31.15
CA LYS A 164 -10.84 -11.75 -32.40
C LYS A 164 -11.80 -11.42 -33.55
N ARG A 165 -11.58 -10.28 -34.23
CA ARG A 165 -12.21 -10.00 -35.52
C ARG A 165 -11.62 -10.92 -36.60
N GLY A 166 -12.35 -11.97 -36.97
CA GLY A 166 -11.95 -12.86 -38.06
C GLY A 166 -13.06 -13.84 -38.39
N LEU A 167 -13.38 -14.01 -39.68
CA LEU A 167 -14.48 -14.84 -40.21
C LEU A 167 -14.33 -16.35 -39.90
N PHE A 168 -13.16 -16.82 -39.43
CA PHE A 168 -12.86 -18.21 -39.14
C PHE A 168 -12.17 -18.42 -37.78
N GLY A 169 -12.58 -17.65 -36.77
CA GLY A 169 -11.93 -17.68 -35.46
C GLY A 169 -12.28 -18.91 -34.63
N ARG A 170 -11.51 -20.01 -34.70
CA ARG A 170 -11.43 -20.96 -33.59
C ARG A 170 -11.00 -20.17 -32.37
N ARG A 171 -11.82 -20.14 -31.32
CA ARG A 171 -11.48 -19.59 -30.00
C ARG A 171 -10.25 -20.36 -29.46
N ARG A 172 -9.07 -19.86 -29.72
CA ARG A 172 -7.93 -20.16 -28.83
C ARG A 172 -8.19 -19.34 -27.56
N PRO A 173 -8.12 -19.92 -26.37
CA PRO A 173 -8.03 -19.13 -25.15
C PRO A 173 -6.91 -18.10 -25.39
N ALA A 174 -7.17 -16.83 -25.08
CA ALA A 174 -6.09 -15.86 -25.10
C ALA A 174 -5.05 -16.40 -24.09
N ALA A 175 -3.79 -16.51 -24.51
CA ALA A 175 -2.70 -16.66 -23.56
C ALA A 175 -2.82 -15.52 -22.55
N ASP A 176 -2.64 -15.81 -21.29
CA ASP A 176 -2.63 -14.84 -20.22
C ASP A 176 -1.64 -13.73 -20.61
N GLY A 177 -2.17 -12.57 -21.03
CA GLY A 177 -1.35 -11.45 -21.46
C GLY A 177 -0.92 -10.62 -20.25
N THR A 178 0.20 -9.91 -20.38
CA THR A 178 0.64 -8.95 -19.37
C THR A 178 -0.17 -7.65 -19.44
N LEU A 179 -0.15 -6.88 -18.37
CA LEU A 179 -0.78 -5.56 -18.33
C LEU A 179 -0.27 -4.63 -19.43
N ALA A 180 1.05 -4.63 -19.69
CA ALA A 180 1.65 -3.84 -20.77
C ALA A 180 1.18 -4.26 -22.17
N GLU A 181 0.90 -5.56 -22.40
CA GLU A 181 0.34 -6.04 -23.66
C GLU A 181 -1.11 -5.58 -23.84
N VAL A 182 -1.90 -5.60 -22.74
CA VAL A 182 -3.27 -5.07 -22.73
C VAL A 182 -3.25 -3.57 -23.02
N ALA A 183 -2.40 -2.80 -22.35
CA ALA A 183 -2.24 -1.37 -22.57
C ALA A 183 -2.01 -1.03 -24.05
N ARG A 184 -1.00 -1.64 -24.66
CA ARG A 184 -0.64 -1.41 -26.07
C ARG A 184 -1.78 -1.78 -27.03
N ARG A 185 -2.48 -2.88 -26.75
CA ARG A 185 -3.55 -3.39 -27.61
C ARG A 185 -4.83 -2.55 -27.54
N GLU A 186 -5.19 -2.09 -26.33
CA GLU A 186 -6.50 -1.52 -26.08
C GLU A 186 -6.49 0.01 -26.01
N LEU A 187 -5.48 0.59 -25.38
CA LEU A 187 -5.42 2.04 -25.17
C LEU A 187 -4.91 2.80 -26.39
N LYS A 188 -3.94 2.26 -27.13
CA LYS A 188 -3.42 2.81 -28.40
C LYS A 188 -2.90 4.25 -28.35
N ASP A 189 -2.78 4.82 -27.18
CA ASP A 189 -2.24 6.14 -26.91
C ASP A 189 -1.18 6.00 -25.82
N PRO A 190 0.06 6.49 -26.04
CA PRO A 190 1.13 6.36 -25.07
C PRO A 190 0.82 7.04 -23.74
N ARG A 191 0.00 8.09 -23.74
CA ARG A 191 -0.40 8.80 -22.51
C ARG A 191 -1.40 7.98 -21.70
N LEU A 192 -2.37 7.31 -22.34
CA LEU A 192 -3.26 6.36 -21.67
C LEU A 192 -2.48 5.14 -21.14
N THR A 193 -1.46 4.68 -21.87
CA THR A 193 -0.55 3.63 -21.42
C THR A 193 0.20 4.09 -20.17
N ALA A 194 0.75 5.30 -20.17
CA ALA A 194 1.44 5.87 -19.02
C ALA A 194 0.53 6.00 -17.79
N LEU A 195 -0.75 6.37 -17.96
CA LEU A 195 -1.74 6.36 -16.88
C LEU A 195 -1.84 4.98 -16.22
N LEU A 196 -1.99 3.94 -17.02
CA LEU A 196 -2.13 2.57 -16.53
C LEU A 196 -0.85 2.05 -15.87
N GLU A 197 0.28 2.21 -16.55
CA GLU A 197 1.56 1.70 -16.08
C GLU A 197 2.03 2.39 -14.80
N SER A 198 1.88 3.72 -14.70
CA SER A 198 2.21 4.45 -13.46
C SER A 198 1.35 4.03 -12.27
N CYS A 199 0.08 3.70 -12.50
CA CYS A 199 -0.77 3.13 -11.46
C CYS A 199 -0.23 1.78 -10.99
N ALA A 200 0.11 0.86 -11.91
CA ALA A 200 0.67 -0.44 -11.55
C ALA A 200 1.99 -0.31 -10.77
N VAL A 201 2.90 0.56 -11.22
CA VAL A 201 4.18 0.83 -10.54
C VAL A 201 3.96 1.40 -9.13
N ALA A 202 2.96 2.28 -8.94
CA ALA A 202 2.62 2.83 -7.62
C ALA A 202 2.16 1.75 -6.63
N TYR A 203 1.58 0.65 -7.12
CA TYR A 203 1.25 -0.54 -6.34
C TYR A 203 2.38 -1.58 -6.27
N GLY A 204 3.56 -1.28 -6.83
CA GLY A 204 4.71 -2.17 -6.79
C GLY A 204 4.71 -3.27 -7.85
N PHE A 205 3.92 -3.14 -8.91
CA PHE A 205 3.87 -4.11 -10.01
C PHE A 205 4.65 -3.64 -11.23
N ASP A 206 5.44 -4.55 -11.78
CA ASP A 206 6.03 -4.38 -13.11
C ASP A 206 4.97 -4.68 -14.18
N PRO A 207 4.50 -3.70 -14.96
CA PRO A 207 3.46 -3.93 -15.96
C PRO A 207 3.87 -4.93 -17.06
N ARG A 208 5.17 -5.18 -17.23
CA ARG A 208 5.71 -6.15 -18.21
C ARG A 208 5.49 -7.61 -17.78
N THR A 209 5.30 -7.85 -16.48
CA THR A 209 5.13 -9.18 -15.88
C THR A 209 3.81 -9.35 -15.14
N ALA A 210 3.21 -8.25 -14.68
CA ALA A 210 1.92 -8.28 -14.00
C ALA A 210 0.82 -8.82 -14.93
N PRO A 211 -0.10 -9.66 -14.43
CA PRO A 211 -1.20 -10.20 -15.21
C PRO A 211 -2.16 -9.07 -15.67
N ALA A 212 -2.93 -9.33 -16.73
CA ALA A 212 -3.91 -8.37 -17.26
C ALA A 212 -4.94 -7.96 -16.20
N SER A 213 -5.24 -8.83 -15.24
CA SER A 213 -6.12 -8.54 -14.10
C SER A 213 -5.64 -7.36 -13.24
N ALA A 214 -4.36 -6.95 -13.32
CA ALA A 214 -3.90 -5.72 -12.67
C ALA A 214 -4.64 -4.46 -13.14
N ALA A 215 -5.38 -4.54 -14.25
CA ALA A 215 -6.35 -3.53 -14.68
C ALA A 215 -7.39 -3.17 -13.61
N ILE A 216 -7.61 -4.03 -12.61
CA ILE A 216 -8.50 -3.74 -11.47
C ILE A 216 -8.00 -2.56 -10.61
N LEU A 217 -6.71 -2.26 -10.62
CA LEU A 217 -6.12 -1.21 -9.79
C LEU A 217 -6.68 0.18 -10.13
N PRO A 218 -6.55 0.69 -11.38
CA PRO A 218 -7.16 1.95 -11.76
C PRO A 218 -8.70 1.89 -11.72
N TYR A 219 -9.31 0.73 -11.95
CA TYR A 219 -10.75 0.56 -11.81
C TYR A 219 -11.20 0.81 -10.36
N MET A 220 -10.49 0.26 -9.36
CA MET A 220 -10.79 0.49 -7.95
C MET A 220 -10.64 1.97 -7.56
N GLU A 221 -9.51 2.61 -7.93
CA GLU A 221 -9.29 4.03 -7.63
C GLU A 221 -10.40 4.90 -8.21
N GLN A 222 -10.77 4.66 -9.47
CA GLN A 222 -11.75 5.48 -10.16
C GLN A 222 -13.19 5.21 -9.73
N THR A 223 -13.50 3.98 -9.28
CA THR A 223 -14.88 3.59 -8.88
C THR A 223 -15.18 3.98 -7.44
N PHE A 224 -14.24 3.75 -6.52
CA PHE A 224 -14.43 4.00 -5.09
C PHE A 224 -13.90 5.36 -4.65
N GLY A 225 -13.18 6.03 -5.53
CA GLY A 225 -12.62 7.35 -5.31
C GLY A 225 -11.37 7.38 -4.45
N SER A 226 -10.76 8.55 -4.45
CA SER A 226 -9.60 8.90 -3.63
C SER A 226 -10.06 9.79 -2.49
N TRP A 227 -9.70 9.42 -1.27
CA TRP A 227 -10.13 10.08 -0.05
C TRP A 227 -8.93 10.50 0.77
N TYR A 228 -9.04 11.65 1.42
CA TYR A 228 -8.03 12.18 2.32
C TYR A 228 -8.61 12.40 3.71
N PRO A 229 -8.06 11.80 4.75
CA PRO A 229 -8.40 12.13 6.12
C PRO A 229 -7.68 13.41 6.54
N ARG A 230 -8.38 14.32 7.20
CA ARG A 230 -7.76 15.51 7.80
C ARG A 230 -6.70 15.08 8.81
N GLY A 231 -5.56 15.74 8.80
CA GLY A 231 -4.38 15.34 9.55
C GLY A 231 -3.53 14.26 8.85
N GLY A 232 -3.88 13.87 7.60
CA GLY A 232 -3.16 12.86 6.81
C GLY A 232 -3.62 11.43 7.09
N ILE A 233 -3.01 10.47 6.39
CA ILE A 233 -3.31 9.05 6.58
C ILE A 233 -2.93 8.58 8.00
N ARG A 234 -1.99 9.25 8.66
CA ARG A 234 -1.66 8.98 10.06
C ARG A 234 -2.89 9.11 10.97
N ALA A 235 -3.77 10.08 10.75
CA ALA A 235 -5.00 10.25 11.52
C ALA A 235 -5.92 9.02 11.48
N LEU A 236 -5.93 8.26 10.35
CA LEU A 236 -6.65 6.99 10.29
C LEU A 236 -6.01 5.92 11.21
N ALA A 237 -4.68 5.88 11.28
CA ALA A 237 -3.99 4.96 12.19
C ALA A 237 -4.24 5.34 13.66
N ASP A 238 -4.27 6.64 13.96
CA ASP A 238 -4.56 7.16 15.30
C ASP A 238 -6.00 6.81 15.72
N ALA A 239 -6.98 7.02 14.84
CA ALA A 239 -8.36 6.63 15.09
C ALA A 239 -8.52 5.11 15.33
N LEU A 240 -7.78 4.27 14.58
CA LEU A 240 -7.79 2.83 14.77
C LEU A 240 -7.11 2.40 16.07
N TYR A 241 -6.01 3.05 16.44
CA TYR A 241 -5.33 2.82 17.72
C TYR A 241 -6.25 3.16 18.91
N GLU A 242 -6.89 4.33 18.88
CA GLU A 242 -7.87 4.73 19.91
C GLU A 242 -9.05 3.74 19.97
N ARG A 243 -9.50 3.22 18.82
CA ARG A 243 -10.51 2.17 18.77
C ARG A 243 -10.04 0.89 19.49
N CYS A 244 -8.78 0.49 19.28
CA CYS A 244 -8.20 -0.66 20.00
C CYS A 244 -8.18 -0.42 21.50
N LEU A 245 -7.72 0.76 21.96
CA LEU A 245 -7.69 1.11 23.39
C LEU A 245 -9.10 1.11 24.01
N ALA A 246 -10.09 1.68 23.30
CA ALA A 246 -11.49 1.66 23.74
C ALA A 246 -12.07 0.24 23.85
N ARG A 247 -11.47 -0.75 23.19
CA ARG A 247 -11.81 -2.17 23.28
C ARG A 247 -10.87 -2.96 24.21
N LYS A 248 -10.05 -2.26 25.01
CA LYS A 248 -9.14 -2.84 26.00
C LYS A 248 -8.06 -3.73 25.39
N VAL A 249 -7.63 -3.43 24.16
CA VAL A 249 -6.42 -4.02 23.58
C VAL A 249 -5.22 -3.42 24.30
N GLU A 250 -4.33 -4.28 24.77
CA GLU A 250 -3.09 -3.88 25.42
C GLU A 250 -1.97 -3.71 24.40
N PHE A 251 -1.18 -2.65 24.49
CA PHE A 251 -0.03 -2.41 23.61
C PHE A 251 1.26 -2.31 24.43
N THR A 252 2.30 -3.02 23.96
CA THR A 252 3.65 -2.90 24.48
C THR A 252 4.56 -2.46 23.33
N PHE A 253 5.03 -1.21 23.40
CA PHE A 253 5.97 -0.64 22.42
C PHE A 253 7.42 -0.88 22.85
N GLY A 254 8.37 -0.87 21.89
CA GLY A 254 9.75 -1.25 22.12
C GLY A 254 9.93 -2.74 22.45
N ALA A 255 8.88 -3.53 22.26
CA ALA A 255 8.82 -4.96 22.59
C ALA A 255 9.05 -5.80 21.32
N GLU A 256 10.29 -6.14 21.05
CA GLU A 256 10.64 -6.98 19.91
C GLU A 256 10.44 -8.46 20.26
N VAL A 257 9.55 -9.11 19.51
CA VAL A 257 9.38 -10.56 19.57
C VAL A 257 10.54 -11.22 18.83
N THR A 258 11.21 -12.15 19.52
CA THR A 258 12.37 -12.89 18.99
C THR A 258 12.07 -14.35 18.68
N ARG A 259 10.96 -14.87 19.20
CA ARG A 259 10.53 -16.25 18.96
C ARG A 259 9.04 -16.43 19.18
N ILE A 260 8.41 -17.30 18.39
CA ILE A 260 7.09 -17.86 18.68
C ILE A 260 7.30 -19.14 19.50
N ILE A 261 6.65 -19.22 20.65
CA ILE A 261 6.70 -20.37 21.53
C ILE A 261 5.71 -21.41 21.00
N GLU A 262 6.20 -22.63 20.78
CA GLU A 262 5.38 -23.77 20.42
C GLU A 262 5.31 -24.76 21.58
N ALA A 263 4.12 -25.26 21.86
CA ALA A 263 3.86 -26.34 22.80
C ALA A 263 2.85 -27.31 22.20
N ASP A 264 3.08 -28.59 22.30
CA ASP A 264 2.23 -29.66 21.78
C ASP A 264 1.86 -29.49 20.28
N GLY A 265 2.81 -28.97 19.48
CA GLY A 265 2.66 -28.78 18.04
C GLY A 265 1.75 -27.60 17.65
N ARG A 266 1.51 -26.64 18.55
CA ARG A 266 0.74 -25.42 18.31
C ARG A 266 1.41 -24.19 18.87
N ALA A 267 1.05 -23.02 18.36
CA ALA A 267 1.49 -21.77 18.95
C ALA A 267 0.93 -21.57 20.36
N ALA A 268 1.80 -21.24 21.32
CA ALA A 268 1.50 -21.12 22.74
C ALA A 268 1.92 -19.78 23.36
N GLY A 269 2.52 -18.90 22.59
CA GLY A 269 2.96 -17.58 23.06
C GLY A 269 4.11 -16.99 22.27
N VAL A 270 4.68 -15.92 22.78
CA VAL A 270 5.82 -15.21 22.21
C VAL A 270 6.90 -14.95 23.26
N GLU A 271 8.16 -14.95 22.84
CA GLU A 271 9.32 -14.55 23.63
C GLU A 271 9.82 -13.19 23.14
N LEU A 272 10.06 -12.28 24.05
CA LEU A 272 10.56 -10.94 23.76
C LEU A 272 12.08 -10.89 23.84
N ARG A 273 12.69 -9.83 23.31
CA ARG A 273 14.16 -9.63 23.32
C ARG A 273 14.76 -9.57 24.72
N ASP A 274 14.03 -9.12 25.71
CA ASP A 274 14.46 -9.08 27.10
C ASP A 274 14.40 -10.45 27.84
N GLY A 275 13.98 -11.49 27.11
CA GLY A 275 13.82 -12.85 27.63
C GLY A 275 12.48 -13.11 28.31
N SER A 276 11.62 -12.10 28.45
CA SER A 276 10.27 -12.31 28.98
C SER A 276 9.41 -13.09 28.00
N CYS A 277 8.46 -13.86 28.51
CA CYS A 277 7.55 -14.67 27.72
C CYS A 277 6.12 -14.24 27.99
N ALA A 278 5.33 -14.12 26.92
CA ALA A 278 3.90 -13.89 26.98
C ALA A 278 3.15 -15.13 26.47
N GLU A 279 2.46 -15.83 27.37
CA GLU A 279 1.62 -16.96 27.01
C GLU A 279 0.38 -16.51 26.24
N ALA A 280 0.03 -17.25 25.20
CA ALA A 280 -1.17 -17.01 24.40
C ALA A 280 -1.75 -18.31 23.86
N ASP A 281 -3.07 -18.35 23.73
CA ASP A 281 -3.79 -19.48 23.12
C ASP A 281 -3.74 -19.39 21.59
N THR A 282 -3.47 -18.19 21.07
CA THR A 282 -3.36 -17.88 19.63
C THR A 282 -2.35 -16.76 19.41
N VAL A 283 -1.56 -16.87 18.33
CA VAL A 283 -0.61 -15.85 17.89
C VAL A 283 -1.04 -15.33 16.51
N VAL A 284 -1.07 -14.00 16.35
CA VAL A 284 -1.36 -13.32 15.08
C VAL A 284 -0.12 -12.53 14.67
N ALA A 285 0.53 -12.93 13.59
CA ALA A 285 1.78 -12.34 13.12
C ALA A 285 1.53 -11.30 12.01
N GLY A 286 1.74 -10.02 12.32
CA GLY A 286 1.65 -8.88 11.40
C GLY A 286 3.01 -8.49 10.80
N ILE A 287 3.81 -9.46 10.37
CA ILE A 287 5.18 -9.30 9.89
C ILE A 287 5.39 -9.99 8.55
N ALA A 288 6.51 -9.72 7.88
CA ALA A 288 6.85 -10.36 6.61
C ALA A 288 7.11 -11.87 6.80
N PRO A 289 6.83 -12.70 5.76
CA PRO A 289 6.93 -14.15 5.85
C PRO A 289 8.31 -14.69 6.23
N ASP A 290 9.39 -14.07 5.72
CA ASP A 290 10.77 -14.45 6.06
C ASP A 290 11.09 -14.19 7.54
N LEU A 291 10.58 -13.10 8.10
CA LEU A 291 10.69 -12.82 9.53
C LEU A 291 9.85 -13.82 10.35
N LEU A 292 8.67 -14.19 9.87
CA LEU A 292 7.85 -15.19 10.53
C LEU A 292 8.56 -16.55 10.57
N THR A 293 9.13 -16.98 9.44
CA THR A 293 9.96 -18.21 9.38
C THR A 293 11.14 -18.14 10.35
N ALA A 294 11.79 -16.98 10.48
CA ALA A 294 12.88 -16.79 11.44
C ALA A 294 12.41 -16.93 12.90
N LEU A 295 11.25 -16.36 13.27
CA LEU A 295 10.66 -16.51 14.61
C LEU A 295 10.26 -17.96 14.95
N LEU A 296 10.05 -18.78 13.91
CA LEU A 296 9.77 -20.22 14.00
C LEU A 296 11.03 -21.09 13.88
N LYS A 297 12.23 -20.51 14.04
CA LYS A 297 13.53 -21.21 13.93
C LYS A 297 13.70 -21.95 12.59
N GLY A 298 13.20 -21.39 11.51
CA GLY A 298 13.29 -21.96 10.16
C GLY A 298 12.16 -22.93 9.80
N THR A 299 11.18 -23.12 10.69
CA THR A 299 9.98 -23.89 10.35
C THR A 299 9.12 -23.08 9.36
N GLU A 300 8.82 -23.63 8.18
CA GLU A 300 7.98 -22.99 7.20
C GLU A 300 6.53 -22.90 7.67
N PRO A 301 5.91 -21.72 7.70
CA PRO A 301 4.55 -21.56 8.20
C PRO A 301 3.46 -22.03 7.23
N TRP A 302 3.78 -22.25 5.95
CA TRP A 302 2.85 -22.75 4.93
C TRP A 302 3.33 -24.07 4.32
N GLY A 303 2.40 -24.93 3.89
CA GLY A 303 2.68 -26.22 3.27
C GLY A 303 3.28 -26.12 1.86
N ALA A 304 3.68 -27.24 1.28
CA ALA A 304 4.27 -27.28 -0.06
C ALA A 304 3.26 -26.91 -1.16
N ASP A 305 1.99 -27.23 -0.95
CA ASP A 305 0.89 -27.00 -1.89
C ASP A 305 0.19 -25.64 -1.67
N ASP A 306 0.58 -24.91 -0.64
CA ASP A 306 0.06 -23.58 -0.35
C ASP A 306 0.73 -22.52 -1.24
N VAL A 307 0.06 -21.36 -1.39
CA VAL A 307 0.71 -20.16 -1.94
C VAL A 307 1.84 -19.76 -0.99
N ARG A 308 3.04 -19.76 -1.51
CA ARG A 308 4.24 -19.38 -0.76
C ARG A 308 4.77 -18.04 -1.24
N PRO A 309 5.34 -17.22 -0.33
CA PRO A 309 6.12 -16.08 -0.76
C PRO A 309 7.30 -16.57 -1.62
N ALA A 310 7.64 -15.84 -2.66
CA ALA A 310 8.86 -16.11 -3.39
C ALA A 310 10.06 -15.97 -2.45
N ALA A 311 11.05 -16.85 -2.59
CA ALA A 311 12.34 -16.63 -1.94
C ALA A 311 12.83 -15.23 -2.32
N ASP A 312 13.24 -14.42 -1.35
CA ASP A 312 13.62 -13.03 -1.54
C ASP A 312 12.50 -12.08 -1.99
N GLU A 313 11.21 -12.41 -1.79
CA GLU A 313 10.10 -11.55 -2.21
C GLU A 313 10.23 -10.13 -1.62
N ARG A 314 10.62 -10.01 -0.35
CA ARG A 314 10.86 -8.72 0.32
C ARG A 314 11.93 -7.89 -0.41
N ARG A 315 12.90 -8.55 -1.06
CA ARG A 315 13.94 -7.91 -1.86
C ARG A 315 13.51 -7.53 -3.26
N ARG A 316 12.30 -7.91 -3.69
CA ARG A 316 11.75 -7.61 -5.02
C ARG A 316 10.69 -6.53 -5.00
N VAL A 317 10.13 -6.22 -3.83
CA VAL A 317 9.11 -5.17 -3.69
C VAL A 317 9.79 -3.81 -3.81
N PRO A 318 9.41 -2.98 -4.80
CA PRO A 318 9.97 -1.65 -4.95
C PRO A 318 9.82 -0.81 -3.69
N GLY A 319 10.85 -0.02 -3.40
CA GLY A 319 10.83 0.98 -2.36
C GLY A 319 10.16 2.27 -2.83
N ARG A 320 9.83 3.13 -1.89
CA ARG A 320 9.38 4.50 -2.15
C ARG A 320 10.45 5.46 -1.67
N PHE A 321 11.02 6.22 -2.59
CA PHE A 321 11.89 7.33 -2.27
C PHE A 321 11.05 8.58 -2.11
N THR A 322 11.12 9.22 -0.95
CA THR A 322 10.25 10.35 -0.60
C THR A 322 11.09 11.59 -0.28
N VAL A 323 10.64 12.75 -0.75
CA VAL A 323 11.20 14.06 -0.41
C VAL A 323 10.08 14.92 0.17
N ALA A 324 10.21 15.30 1.42
CA ALA A 324 9.34 16.25 2.08
C ALA A 324 9.86 17.67 1.83
N LEU A 325 9.01 18.57 1.36
CA LEU A 325 9.33 19.96 1.04
C LEU A 325 8.46 20.91 1.85
N ALA A 326 9.08 21.77 2.62
CA ALA A 326 8.43 22.95 3.20
C ALA A 326 8.57 24.11 2.23
N LEU A 327 7.47 24.68 1.80
CA LEU A 327 7.45 25.77 0.84
C LEU A 327 6.97 27.07 1.48
N ARG A 328 7.57 28.19 1.05
CA ARG A 328 7.09 29.55 1.30
C ARG A 328 5.92 29.86 0.36
N GLY A 329 4.98 30.64 0.85
CA GLY A 329 3.80 31.11 0.14
C GLY A 329 2.63 30.12 0.21
N PRO A 330 1.42 30.63 0.07
CA PRO A 330 0.21 29.84 0.22
C PRO A 330 0.08 28.76 -0.86
N ARG A 331 -0.63 27.70 -0.53
CA ARG A 331 -1.08 26.73 -1.51
C ARG A 331 -2.10 27.40 -2.44
N PRO A 332 -1.93 27.35 -3.78
CA PRO A 332 -2.97 27.85 -4.69
C PRO A 332 -4.29 27.11 -4.51
N ALA A 333 -5.41 27.83 -4.55
CA ALA A 333 -6.74 27.25 -4.33
C ALA A 333 -7.13 26.19 -5.39
N ASP A 334 -6.61 26.35 -6.62
CA ASP A 334 -6.81 25.42 -7.75
C ASP A 334 -5.77 24.32 -7.83
N ALA A 335 -4.84 24.23 -6.88
CA ALA A 335 -3.84 23.17 -6.86
C ALA A 335 -4.49 21.81 -6.65
N ALA A 336 -4.20 20.85 -7.53
CA ALA A 336 -4.63 19.49 -7.34
C ALA A 336 -3.93 18.88 -6.10
N HIS A 337 -4.67 18.13 -5.31
CA HIS A 337 -4.13 17.42 -4.14
C HIS A 337 -3.04 16.43 -4.54
N ARG A 338 -3.27 15.68 -5.62
CA ARG A 338 -2.34 14.71 -6.21
C ARG A 338 -2.05 15.10 -7.66
N THR A 339 -0.77 15.24 -8.00
CA THR A 339 -0.30 15.34 -9.39
C THR A 339 0.70 14.22 -9.66
N VAL A 340 0.56 13.55 -10.80
CA VAL A 340 1.53 12.55 -11.29
C VAL A 340 2.23 13.14 -12.50
N VAL A 341 3.52 13.40 -12.37
CA VAL A 341 4.40 13.81 -13.48
C VAL A 341 5.02 12.53 -14.03
N HIS A 342 4.70 12.19 -15.27
CA HIS A 342 5.13 10.94 -15.87
C HIS A 342 6.57 10.98 -16.37
N ALA A 343 7.27 9.86 -16.27
CA ALA A 343 8.61 9.68 -16.79
C ALA A 343 8.71 10.02 -18.27
N ALA A 344 9.85 10.61 -18.66
CA ALA A 344 10.13 10.89 -20.07
C ALA A 344 10.45 9.61 -20.86
N ASP A 345 11.04 8.63 -20.20
CA ASP A 345 11.35 7.29 -20.74
C ASP A 345 10.82 6.22 -19.78
N PRO A 346 9.58 5.73 -19.99
CA PRO A 346 9.00 4.68 -19.16
C PRO A 346 9.82 3.37 -19.17
N ALA A 347 10.49 3.04 -20.26
CA ALA A 347 11.29 1.81 -20.35
C ALA A 347 12.53 1.90 -19.46
N ALA A 348 13.22 3.05 -19.47
CA ALA A 348 14.35 3.30 -18.57
C ALA A 348 13.90 3.31 -17.09
N GLU A 349 12.73 3.87 -16.78
CA GLU A 349 12.17 3.84 -15.44
C GLU A 349 11.88 2.41 -14.96
N LEU A 350 11.18 1.60 -15.77
CA LEU A 350 10.90 0.20 -15.43
C LEU A 350 12.17 -0.64 -15.28
N ALA A 351 13.21 -0.35 -16.09
CA ALA A 351 14.50 -1.00 -15.94
C ALA A 351 15.20 -0.60 -14.62
N ALA A 352 15.09 0.67 -14.21
CA ALA A 352 15.67 1.16 -12.96
C ALA A 352 14.95 0.60 -11.73
N VAL A 353 13.61 0.50 -11.76
CA VAL A 353 12.81 0.06 -10.61
C VAL A 353 12.81 -1.47 -10.45
N PHE A 354 12.68 -2.22 -11.55
CA PHE A 354 12.47 -3.67 -11.53
C PHE A 354 13.62 -4.48 -12.15
N GLY A 355 14.64 -3.82 -12.67
CA GLY A 355 15.80 -4.50 -13.28
C GLY A 355 16.81 -4.98 -12.24
N ALA A 356 17.79 -5.78 -12.70
CA ALA A 356 18.88 -6.28 -11.88
C ALA A 356 20.03 -5.25 -11.68
N GLY A 357 19.84 -4.02 -12.14
CA GLY A 357 20.86 -2.97 -12.07
C GLY A 357 21.07 -2.38 -10.67
N PRO A 358 22.00 -1.44 -10.50
CA PRO A 358 22.36 -0.86 -9.20
C PRO A 358 21.28 0.00 -8.54
N GLY A 359 20.06 0.02 -9.07
CA GLY A 359 18.91 0.67 -8.42
C GLY A 359 18.97 2.20 -8.35
N THR A 360 19.56 2.82 -9.36
CA THR A 360 19.58 4.28 -9.51
C THR A 360 18.25 4.77 -10.09
N LEU A 361 17.78 5.94 -9.64
CA LEU A 361 16.69 6.63 -10.30
C LEU A 361 17.07 6.95 -11.75
N CYS A 362 16.12 6.76 -12.69
CA CYS A 362 16.29 7.28 -14.05
C CYS A 362 16.34 8.83 -14.02
N ASP A 363 16.80 9.44 -15.11
CA ASP A 363 17.04 10.89 -15.13
C ASP A 363 15.77 11.72 -14.94
N ARG A 364 14.64 11.26 -15.47
CA ARG A 364 13.33 11.92 -15.34
C ARG A 364 12.28 10.88 -14.93
N PRO A 365 12.21 10.53 -13.64
CA PRO A 365 11.31 9.50 -13.14
C PRO A 365 9.86 9.97 -13.11
N THR A 366 8.94 9.04 -12.99
CA THR A 366 7.55 9.35 -12.59
C THR A 366 7.55 9.82 -11.13
N VAL A 367 7.04 11.03 -10.91
CA VAL A 367 6.96 11.65 -9.59
C VAL A 367 5.50 11.88 -9.21
N THR A 368 5.10 11.31 -8.08
CA THR A 368 3.84 11.68 -7.43
C THR A 368 4.09 12.89 -6.52
N VAL A 369 3.35 13.95 -6.75
CA VAL A 369 3.37 15.20 -5.99
C VAL A 369 2.08 15.27 -5.18
N LEU A 370 2.18 15.22 -3.85
CA LEU A 370 1.05 15.40 -2.93
C LEU A 370 1.10 16.79 -2.32
N ARG A 371 -0.02 17.51 -2.41
CA ARG A 371 -0.22 18.88 -1.93
C ARG A 371 -1.53 18.95 -1.16
N PRO A 372 -1.59 18.41 0.06
CA PRO A 372 -2.83 18.39 0.83
C PRO A 372 -3.31 19.82 1.12
N ASP A 373 -4.60 20.06 0.95
CA ASP A 373 -5.25 21.25 1.47
C ASP A 373 -5.67 20.99 2.92
N ASP A 374 -4.67 20.97 3.78
CA ASP A 374 -4.83 20.58 5.17
C ASP A 374 -4.03 21.53 6.08
N PRO A 375 -4.72 22.33 6.89
CA PRO A 375 -4.05 23.22 7.86
C PRO A 375 -3.15 22.49 8.85
N GLU A 376 -3.42 21.20 9.15
CA GLU A 376 -2.60 20.40 10.06
C GLU A 376 -1.29 19.91 9.44
N SER A 377 -1.10 20.14 8.12
CA SER A 377 0.15 19.82 7.42
C SER A 377 1.16 20.98 7.40
N ARG A 378 0.77 22.17 7.80
CA ARG A 378 1.56 23.41 7.67
C ARG A 378 1.46 24.29 8.90
N PRO A 379 2.48 25.15 9.20
CA PRO A 379 2.45 26.01 10.38
C PRO A 379 1.41 27.13 10.30
N ASP A 380 1.12 27.63 9.10
CA ASP A 380 0.17 28.71 8.82
C ASP A 380 -0.21 28.74 7.33
N ASP A 381 -1.07 29.70 6.93
CA ASP A 381 -1.58 29.84 5.57
C ASP A 381 -0.56 30.43 4.57
N ASP A 382 0.55 31.00 5.03
CA ASP A 382 1.64 31.49 4.18
C ASP A 382 2.66 30.40 3.83
N HIS A 383 2.37 29.14 4.16
CA HIS A 383 3.23 28.01 3.91
C HIS A 383 2.48 26.86 3.26
N GLU A 384 3.22 25.97 2.61
CA GLU A 384 2.68 24.77 1.98
C GLU A 384 3.58 23.56 2.25
N ALA A 385 2.97 22.41 2.64
CA ALA A 385 3.65 21.13 2.73
C ALA A 385 3.48 20.35 1.43
N VAL A 386 4.57 19.87 0.85
CA VAL A 386 4.56 19.07 -0.38
C VAL A 386 5.36 17.80 -0.18
N THR A 387 4.77 16.67 -0.52
CA THR A 387 5.47 15.38 -0.55
C THR A 387 5.70 14.96 -1.99
N LEU A 388 6.96 14.73 -2.35
CA LEU A 388 7.34 14.12 -3.62
C LEU A 388 7.69 12.66 -3.39
N SER A 389 7.25 11.76 -4.26
CA SER A 389 7.63 10.36 -4.17
C SER A 389 7.81 9.71 -5.54
N ALA A 390 8.77 8.79 -5.62
CA ALA A 390 9.01 7.93 -6.77
C ALA A 390 9.28 6.50 -6.33
N ALA A 391 8.95 5.53 -7.20
CA ALA A 391 9.32 4.15 -7.00
C ALA A 391 10.81 3.95 -7.28
N VAL A 392 11.48 3.15 -6.45
CA VAL A 392 12.90 2.81 -6.59
C VAL A 392 13.12 1.33 -6.34
N ALA A 393 14.22 0.79 -6.85
CA ALA A 393 14.59 -0.59 -6.61
C ALA A 393 14.78 -0.86 -5.10
N PRO A 394 14.36 -2.01 -4.59
CA PRO A 394 14.29 -2.30 -3.15
C PRO A 394 15.65 -2.31 -2.44
N TYR A 395 16.73 -2.58 -3.15
CA TYR A 395 18.09 -2.69 -2.60
C TYR A 395 19.16 -1.90 -3.37
N GLY A 396 18.72 -0.90 -4.15
CA GLY A 396 19.65 0.03 -4.81
C GLY A 396 20.35 0.96 -3.82
N ASP A 397 21.28 1.78 -4.33
CA ASP A 397 22.04 2.75 -3.54
C ASP A 397 21.15 3.75 -2.80
N LEU A 398 19.94 4.01 -3.32
CA LEU A 398 18.94 4.89 -2.70
C LEU A 398 18.16 4.23 -1.56
N ALA A 399 18.16 2.90 -1.47
CA ALA A 399 17.49 2.13 -0.41
C ALA A 399 18.43 1.79 0.75
N ARG A 400 19.73 2.07 0.64
CA ARG A 400 20.70 1.88 1.70
C ARG A 400 20.82 3.15 2.53
N SER A 401 20.05 3.21 3.61
CA SER A 401 20.25 4.28 4.61
C SER A 401 21.56 4.03 5.38
N PRO A 402 22.45 5.05 5.49
CA PRO A 402 23.63 4.94 6.36
C PRO A 402 23.29 4.70 7.83
N ALA A 403 22.06 4.96 8.27
CA ALA A 403 21.61 4.80 9.65
C ALA A 403 21.42 3.33 10.09
N THR A 404 21.42 2.35 9.17
CA THR A 404 21.28 0.93 9.54
C THR A 404 22.59 0.26 9.92
N ALA A 405 23.74 0.95 9.83
CA ALA A 405 25.05 0.42 10.25
C ALA A 405 25.33 0.56 11.75
N GLY A 406 24.47 1.23 12.50
CA GLY A 406 24.57 1.41 13.95
C GLY A 406 23.35 0.82 14.65
N SER A 407 23.58 -0.25 15.41
CA SER A 407 22.58 -0.97 16.22
C SER A 407 22.06 -0.17 17.43
N GLY A 408 21.62 1.06 17.21
CA GLY A 408 20.85 1.79 18.21
C GLY A 408 19.38 1.40 18.07
N ALA A 409 18.80 0.75 19.07
CA ALA A 409 17.34 0.63 19.15
C ALA A 409 16.74 2.03 18.98
N PRO A 410 15.70 2.22 18.12
CA PRO A 410 15.04 3.51 17.99
C PRO A 410 14.61 3.97 19.38
N ALA A 411 14.82 5.25 19.69
CA ALA A 411 14.39 5.82 20.97
C ALA A 411 12.88 5.59 21.10
N VAL A 412 12.49 4.85 22.13
CA VAL A 412 11.08 4.64 22.44
C VAL A 412 10.51 5.98 22.87
N SER A 413 9.59 6.57 22.10
CA SER A 413 8.88 7.76 22.51
C SER A 413 8.06 7.47 23.76
N ALA A 414 8.09 8.35 24.75
CA ALA A 414 7.24 8.23 25.93
C ALA A 414 5.74 8.33 25.58
N ASP A 415 5.41 8.98 24.46
CA ASP A 415 4.06 9.02 23.88
C ASP A 415 4.05 8.35 22.49
N PRO A 416 3.43 7.16 22.35
CA PRO A 416 3.35 6.46 21.08
C PRO A 416 2.51 7.22 20.02
N ARG A 417 1.74 8.24 20.42
CA ARG A 417 0.97 9.11 19.51
C ARG A 417 1.84 10.17 18.86
N SER A 418 2.99 10.51 19.45
CA SER A 418 3.88 11.56 18.94
C SER A 418 4.55 11.24 17.60
N GLY A 419 3.97 10.34 16.81
CA GLY A 419 4.46 9.89 15.51
C GLY A 419 5.97 9.71 15.49
N ALA A 420 6.51 8.52 15.37
CA ALA A 420 7.95 8.35 15.43
C ALA A 420 8.62 9.38 14.51
N HIS A 421 9.49 10.20 15.08
CA HIS A 421 10.39 11.00 14.28
C HIS A 421 11.21 10.04 13.42
N GLU A 422 10.78 9.84 12.16
CA GLU A 422 11.72 9.37 11.17
C GLU A 422 12.77 10.47 11.08
N ALA A 423 13.93 10.23 11.69
CA ALA A 423 15.03 11.14 11.54
C ALA A 423 15.33 11.26 10.04
N ALA A 424 15.26 12.46 9.50
CA ALA A 424 15.76 12.72 8.16
C ALA A 424 17.20 12.19 8.14
N VAL A 425 17.49 11.33 7.17
CA VAL A 425 18.80 10.71 7.04
C VAL A 425 19.80 11.79 6.64
N GLU A 426 21.02 11.70 7.14
CA GLU A 426 22.11 12.55 6.65
C GLU A 426 22.24 12.35 5.12
N GLU A 427 22.09 13.43 4.39
CA GLU A 427 21.92 13.41 2.94
C GLU A 427 23.27 13.11 2.25
N THR A 428 23.44 11.88 1.79
CA THR A 428 24.60 11.52 0.95
C THR A 428 24.48 12.20 -0.43
N ALA A 429 25.60 12.32 -1.15
CA ALA A 429 25.60 12.89 -2.50
C ALA A 429 24.63 12.17 -3.46
N ALA A 430 24.45 10.86 -3.32
CA ALA A 430 23.50 10.07 -4.12
C ALA A 430 22.04 10.41 -3.78
N LEU A 431 21.72 10.53 -2.50
CA LEU A 431 20.40 10.92 -2.02
C LEU A 431 20.06 12.36 -2.43
N ALA A 432 21.05 13.28 -2.31
CA ALA A 432 20.92 14.66 -2.76
C ALA A 432 20.59 14.74 -4.26
N ALA A 433 21.36 14.04 -5.09
CA ALA A 433 21.15 14.00 -6.53
C ALA A 433 19.78 13.40 -6.90
N ALA A 434 19.33 12.38 -6.19
CA ALA A 434 18.00 11.79 -6.38
C ALA A 434 16.88 12.78 -6.01
N ALA A 435 17.01 13.46 -4.87
CA ALA A 435 16.06 14.49 -4.43
C ALA A 435 15.98 15.64 -5.43
N ASP A 436 17.12 16.09 -5.98
CA ASP A 436 17.17 17.16 -6.97
C ASP A 436 16.45 16.78 -8.27
N ARG A 437 16.55 15.50 -8.71
CA ARG A 437 15.79 14.98 -9.88
C ARG A 437 14.29 15.00 -9.62
N LEU A 438 13.83 14.60 -8.42
CA LEU A 438 12.41 14.66 -8.07
C LEU A 438 11.90 16.11 -8.05
N ILE A 439 12.66 17.02 -7.45
CA ILE A 439 12.31 18.45 -7.40
C ILE A 439 12.25 19.04 -8.81
N GLU A 440 13.20 18.68 -9.68
CA GLU A 440 13.20 19.14 -11.06
C GLU A 440 11.98 18.63 -11.83
N ALA A 441 11.67 17.33 -11.75
CA ALA A 441 10.49 16.75 -12.38
C ALA A 441 9.19 17.40 -11.84
N ALA A 442 9.10 17.60 -10.51
CA ALA A 442 7.95 18.22 -9.86
C ALA A 442 7.75 19.70 -10.25
N GLY A 443 8.76 20.37 -10.82
CA GLY A 443 8.65 21.70 -11.40
C GLY A 443 7.59 21.82 -12.49
N ALA A 444 7.29 20.72 -13.20
CA ALA A 444 6.18 20.65 -14.17
C ALA A 444 4.79 20.74 -13.50
N ALA A 445 4.68 20.37 -12.23
CA ALA A 445 3.44 20.46 -11.45
C ALA A 445 3.35 21.72 -10.62
N ILE A 446 4.50 22.27 -10.19
CA ILE A 446 4.59 23.45 -9.30
C ILE A 446 5.55 24.46 -9.92
N PRO A 447 5.03 25.45 -10.66
CA PRO A 447 5.88 26.54 -11.18
C PRO A 447 6.62 27.27 -10.06
N GLY A 448 7.91 27.57 -10.26
CA GLY A 448 8.75 28.26 -9.26
C GLY A 448 9.01 27.43 -8.00
N LEU A 449 8.96 26.10 -8.09
CA LEU A 449 9.13 25.22 -6.92
C LEU A 449 10.43 25.48 -6.18
N ARG A 450 11.56 25.56 -6.89
CA ARG A 450 12.88 25.68 -6.28
C ARG A 450 13.04 26.95 -5.45
N GLU A 451 12.48 28.07 -5.92
CA GLU A 451 12.53 29.37 -5.25
C GLU A 451 11.66 29.43 -3.99
N ARG A 452 10.66 28.54 -3.90
CA ARG A 452 9.75 28.45 -2.76
C ARG A 452 10.26 27.52 -1.66
N VAL A 453 11.26 26.66 -1.92
CA VAL A 453 11.75 25.69 -0.93
C VAL A 453 12.43 26.41 0.23
N LEU A 454 11.92 26.25 1.44
CA LEU A 454 12.53 26.67 2.70
C LEU A 454 13.53 25.64 3.21
N TRP A 455 13.12 24.41 3.21
CA TRP A 455 13.95 23.26 3.53
C TRP A 455 13.35 21.98 2.91
N ARG A 456 14.19 20.96 2.80
CA ARG A 456 13.78 19.61 2.40
C ARG A 456 14.22 18.59 3.43
N ALA A 457 13.53 17.45 3.45
CA ALA A 457 13.97 16.23 4.13
C ALA A 457 13.89 15.07 3.16
N VAL A 458 14.94 14.26 3.10
CA VAL A 458 15.02 13.08 2.25
C VAL A 458 14.74 11.85 3.11
N LEU A 459 13.78 11.06 2.66
CA LEU A 459 13.28 9.87 3.33
C LEU A 459 13.43 8.69 2.36
N PRO A 460 14.59 8.01 2.36
CA PRO A 460 14.80 6.82 1.55
C PRO A 460 13.93 5.67 2.08
N PRO A 461 13.63 4.65 1.26
CA PRO A 461 12.90 3.49 1.74
C PRO A 461 13.68 2.81 2.86
N ALA A 462 13.04 2.62 4.01
CA ALA A 462 13.63 1.89 5.13
C ALA A 462 13.42 0.38 4.96
N GLU A 463 14.33 -0.40 5.53
CA GLU A 463 14.22 -1.86 5.50
C GLU A 463 12.94 -2.32 6.20
N GLY A 464 12.11 -3.10 5.50
CA GLY A 464 10.85 -3.63 6.02
C GLY A 464 9.64 -2.70 5.94
N GLU A 465 9.77 -1.50 5.35
CA GLU A 465 8.63 -0.59 5.12
C GLU A 465 7.89 -0.86 3.82
N SER A 466 8.60 -1.38 2.80
CA SER A 466 7.96 -1.78 1.56
C SER A 466 7.00 -2.94 1.81
N VAL A 467 5.79 -2.81 1.31
CA VAL A 467 4.74 -3.83 1.39
C VAL A 467 4.35 -4.18 -0.05
N PRO A 468 4.20 -5.46 -0.39
CA PRO A 468 3.79 -5.86 -1.73
C PRO A 468 2.42 -5.28 -2.08
N GLY A 469 2.10 -5.22 -3.37
CA GLY A 469 0.77 -4.85 -3.83
C GLY A 469 -0.32 -5.85 -3.42
N PRO A 470 -1.59 -5.55 -3.72
CA PRO A 470 -2.70 -6.48 -3.48
C PRO A 470 -2.51 -7.80 -4.24
N ALA A 471 -3.17 -8.86 -3.77
CA ALA A 471 -3.21 -10.12 -4.50
C ALA A 471 -3.93 -9.95 -5.84
N LEU A 472 -3.37 -10.55 -6.90
CA LEU A 472 -3.95 -10.55 -8.24
C LEU A 472 -4.11 -11.99 -8.73
N ALA A 473 -5.23 -12.26 -9.41
CA ALA A 473 -5.43 -13.52 -10.11
C ALA A 473 -4.72 -13.51 -11.47
N GLY A 474 -4.32 -14.66 -11.96
CA GLY A 474 -3.59 -14.83 -13.21
C GLY A 474 -2.14 -15.24 -12.99
N ALA A 475 -1.37 -15.34 -14.08
CA ALA A 475 0.04 -15.73 -14.08
C ALA A 475 0.32 -17.02 -13.25
N GLY A 476 -0.59 -18.01 -13.30
CA GLY A 476 -0.43 -19.26 -12.55
C GLY A 476 -0.49 -19.12 -11.04
N GLY A 477 -0.97 -17.99 -10.51
CA GLY A 477 -1.02 -17.69 -9.07
C GLY A 477 0.22 -16.99 -8.51
N GLY A 478 1.18 -16.61 -9.36
CA GLY A 478 2.44 -15.97 -8.93
C GLY A 478 2.27 -14.60 -8.27
N PHE A 479 1.08 -14.00 -8.33
CA PHE A 479 0.74 -12.73 -7.70
C PHE A 479 -0.26 -12.89 -6.53
N LEU A 480 -0.57 -14.11 -6.15
CA LEU A 480 -1.32 -14.38 -4.92
C LEU A 480 -0.42 -14.16 -3.68
N ARG A 481 -1.06 -14.04 -2.53
CA ARG A 481 -0.36 -13.88 -1.25
C ARG A 481 -0.61 -15.10 -0.36
N PRO A 482 0.33 -15.47 0.52
CA PRO A 482 0.14 -16.57 1.44
C PRO A 482 -1.15 -16.43 2.24
N ALA A 483 -1.80 -17.53 2.53
CA ALA A 483 -3.04 -17.56 3.32
C ALA A 483 -2.83 -16.97 4.72
N ASN A 484 -3.89 -16.39 5.28
CA ASN A 484 -3.87 -15.89 6.67
C ASN A 484 -3.73 -17.03 7.70
N ARG A 485 -4.23 -18.21 7.38
CA ARG A 485 -4.04 -19.41 8.17
C ARG A 485 -2.70 -20.04 7.86
N THR A 486 -1.95 -20.42 8.88
CA THR A 486 -0.73 -21.24 8.73
C THR A 486 -1.00 -22.71 8.99
N ARG A 487 -0.04 -23.59 8.69
CA ARG A 487 -0.12 -25.01 9.04
C ARG A 487 0.09 -25.27 10.54
N ILE A 488 0.58 -24.28 11.30
CA ILE A 488 0.79 -24.38 12.73
C ILE A 488 -0.50 -23.99 13.44
N PRO A 489 -1.18 -24.92 14.14
CA PRO A 489 -2.41 -24.60 14.85
C PRO A 489 -2.23 -23.43 15.81
N GLY A 490 -3.19 -22.50 15.83
CA GLY A 490 -3.14 -21.32 16.68
C GLY A 490 -2.22 -20.19 16.17
N LEU A 491 -1.59 -20.34 15.00
CA LEU A 491 -0.79 -19.29 14.37
C LEU A 491 -1.46 -18.78 13.10
N TYR A 492 -1.69 -17.47 13.05
CA TYR A 492 -2.25 -16.76 11.89
C TYR A 492 -1.33 -15.64 11.45
N ALA A 493 -1.37 -15.29 10.16
CA ALA A 493 -0.61 -14.20 9.58
C ALA A 493 -1.56 -13.12 9.04
N VAL A 494 -1.23 -11.83 9.26
CA VAL A 494 -2.09 -10.69 8.98
C VAL A 494 -1.32 -9.55 8.31
N GLY A 495 -2.02 -8.76 7.50
CA GLY A 495 -1.46 -7.54 6.91
C GLY A 495 -1.06 -7.69 5.45
N GLY A 496 -0.27 -6.73 4.95
CA GLY A 496 -0.01 -6.61 3.52
C GLY A 496 0.85 -7.70 2.90
N TRP A 497 1.53 -8.51 3.71
CA TRP A 497 2.35 -9.63 3.25
C TRP A 497 1.57 -10.94 3.09
N THR A 498 0.35 -10.97 3.57
CA THR A 498 -0.56 -12.13 3.49
C THR A 498 -1.83 -11.73 2.78
N HIS A 499 -2.66 -12.70 2.45
CA HIS A 499 -3.94 -12.49 1.79
C HIS A 499 -4.80 -11.46 2.57
N PRO A 500 -5.40 -10.49 1.88
CA PRO A 500 -5.49 -10.22 0.44
C PRO A 500 -4.37 -9.33 -0.14
N GLY A 501 -3.28 -9.11 0.58
CA GLY A 501 -2.12 -8.36 0.13
C GLY A 501 -2.06 -6.92 0.63
N GLY A 502 -1.18 -6.11 0.03
CA GLY A 502 -0.88 -4.76 0.46
C GLY A 502 -1.87 -3.70 -0.01
N GLY A 503 -1.73 -2.54 0.58
CA GLY A 503 -2.65 -1.41 0.48
C GLY A 503 -3.50 -1.27 1.73
N LEU A 504 -3.92 -0.05 2.05
CA LEU A 504 -4.66 0.24 3.30
C LEU A 504 -5.93 -0.61 3.44
N ALA A 505 -6.77 -0.63 2.40
CA ALA A 505 -8.01 -1.40 2.42
C ALA A 505 -7.75 -2.91 2.54
N HIS A 506 -6.78 -3.44 1.80
CA HIS A 506 -6.44 -4.85 1.84
C HIS A 506 -5.88 -5.27 3.20
N ALA A 507 -5.04 -4.42 3.82
CA ALA A 507 -4.56 -4.66 5.18
C ALA A 507 -5.71 -4.69 6.20
N GLY A 508 -6.67 -3.77 6.10
CA GLY A 508 -7.89 -3.77 6.93
C GLY A 508 -8.73 -5.03 6.73
N MET A 509 -8.87 -5.50 5.48
CA MET A 509 -9.56 -6.75 5.17
C MET A 509 -8.79 -7.98 5.66
N SER A 510 -7.47 -8.01 5.56
CA SER A 510 -6.66 -9.08 6.16
C SER A 510 -6.97 -9.23 7.66
N GLY A 511 -7.09 -8.10 8.38
CA GLY A 511 -7.52 -8.10 9.77
C GLY A 511 -8.92 -8.67 9.99
N ALA A 512 -9.86 -8.36 9.08
CA ALA A 512 -11.22 -8.91 9.14
C ALA A 512 -11.24 -10.42 8.90
N LEU A 513 -10.46 -10.90 7.92
CA LEU A 513 -10.35 -12.32 7.58
C LEU A 513 -9.75 -13.14 8.73
N VAL A 514 -8.66 -12.64 9.34
CA VAL A 514 -8.03 -13.31 10.50
C VAL A 514 -8.99 -13.37 11.68
N ALA A 515 -9.67 -12.25 11.99
CA ALA A 515 -10.65 -12.25 13.06
C ALA A 515 -11.80 -13.23 12.77
N GLY A 516 -12.28 -13.29 11.52
CA GLY A 516 -13.31 -14.24 11.09
C GLY A 516 -12.90 -15.71 11.27
N LEU A 517 -11.67 -16.05 10.86
CA LEU A 517 -11.10 -17.40 11.02
C LEU A 517 -10.97 -17.79 12.50
N ILE A 518 -10.50 -16.90 13.36
CA ILE A 518 -10.32 -17.19 14.79
C ILE A 518 -11.67 -17.33 15.52
N VAL A 519 -12.66 -16.52 15.15
CA VAL A 519 -13.97 -16.49 15.84
C VAL A 519 -14.90 -17.61 15.35
N ASN A 520 -14.93 -17.86 14.04
CA ASN A 520 -15.88 -18.80 13.42
C ASN A 520 -15.26 -20.15 13.07
N GLY A 521 -13.95 -20.31 13.25
CA GLY A 521 -13.22 -21.53 12.93
C GLY A 521 -12.65 -21.56 11.52
N ASP A 522 -11.77 -22.53 11.29
CA ASP A 522 -10.97 -22.65 10.06
C ASP A 522 -11.77 -22.93 8.79
N ASP A 523 -13.01 -23.39 8.92
CA ASP A 523 -13.93 -23.65 7.79
C ASP A 523 -14.76 -22.43 7.40
N TRP A 524 -14.57 -21.28 8.08
CA TRP A 524 -15.26 -20.04 7.74
C TRP A 524 -14.87 -19.54 6.35
N ARG A 525 -15.86 -19.11 5.58
CA ARG A 525 -15.73 -18.77 4.15
C ARG A 525 -16.02 -17.30 3.82
N GLY A 526 -15.83 -16.42 4.77
CA GLY A 526 -16.14 -14.99 4.61
C GLY A 526 -17.55 -14.64 5.10
N SER A 527 -17.83 -13.35 5.17
CA SER A 527 -19.16 -12.86 5.51
C SER A 527 -20.09 -13.04 4.29
N GLN A 528 -21.25 -13.64 4.52
CA GLN A 528 -22.31 -13.79 3.52
C GLN A 528 -23.10 -12.49 3.38
#